data_df21a4d34cec1965a0b0583481e7314f
#
_entry.id   df21a4d34cec1965a0b0583481e7314f
#
_cell.length_a   1.000
_cell.length_b   1.000
_cell.length_c   1.000
_cell.angle_alpha   90.00
_cell.angle_beta   90.00
_cell.angle_gamma   90.00
#
_symmetry.space_group_name_H-M   'P 1'
#
loop_
_entity.id
_entity.type
_entity.pdbx_description
1 polymer ?
#
loop_
_entity_poly.entity_id
_entity_poly.type
_entity_poly.pdbx_seq_one_letter_code
_entity_poly.pdbx_strand_id
1 'polypeptide(L)'
;MRPDLERNILLAKSIEKPWRGTYTLVGHTSAVVEAVTTLVDALGDRIISQFGLQCDFVKLRATARLAAYLHDWGKANDHFQMVVRHQSNPLQNPQLIRHEVASLLLGWQYREWLEDCPYSDFLTALAAAGGHHLKLGWNSRKQEPNDELGEIREGSGSDRLYLYMSPKYFEGMIKYGIKALDLPRQLPECVRKPPYCWQVAELKLRRSELLEAFLDWNHDPAFLGVIKALIVAGDAAGSAIPNTDLKIKDWIKKQAGTTLNEVELQQVVDERLAGQPIRPFQVALGNTSTRVSLARAGCGTGKTLGAYNWAKQYALGRKLFFCYPTTGTSTEGFIDYVHDQVDSVLLHSRSAVDLAHLAATGDEDDVETKLESFKAWGAKVSVCTVDTVLGLLQCNRRPMYCFPAIAQSAFVFDEVHCYDDRLFGGLLKFLEVVKAPVLLMSASFLPWQLEAIRKAVGEPVEVIEGAKELEILPRYKFYLSETPNWERVEQELSRTYELPNGDQSCGKVLWVCNQVGTAIAVYKEAKSRGLNALLYHSRYRYQDRVNHHRAVIKAFKKNEPVIAIATQVAEMSLDLSATLLVSQIADPAGLIQRLGRLNRRYIGRSLDAIFYPDPKVGFPYS
;
A
#
# COMPACT_ATOMS: atom_id res chain seq x y z
N MET A 1 -22.06 8.79 35.44
CA MET A 1 -21.66 10.11 36.01
C MET A 1 -21.19 10.97 34.83
N ARG A 2 -21.57 12.24 34.72
CA ARG A 2 -21.07 13.10 33.61
C ARG A 2 -19.63 13.49 33.88
N PRO A 3 -18.74 13.56 32.88
CA PRO A 3 -17.39 14.05 33.09
C PRO A 3 -17.42 15.51 33.57
N ASP A 4 -16.58 15.82 34.51
CA ASP A 4 -16.33 17.22 34.87
C ASP A 4 -15.51 17.87 33.76
N LEU A 5 -16.14 18.79 33.01
CA LEU A 5 -15.49 19.48 31.90
C LEU A 5 -14.80 20.74 32.44
N GLU A 6 -13.54 20.62 32.84
CA GLU A 6 -12.73 21.76 33.18
C GLU A 6 -12.84 22.86 32.12
N ARG A 7 -13.23 24.07 32.52
CA ARG A 7 -13.37 25.24 31.65
C ARG A 7 -14.28 25.07 30.43
N ASN A 8 -15.21 24.09 30.45
CA ASN A 8 -16.10 23.77 29.32
C ASN A 8 -15.37 23.40 28.01
N ILE A 9 -14.16 22.87 28.07
CA ILE A 9 -13.35 22.50 26.90
C ILE A 9 -13.64 21.07 26.51
N LEU A 10 -14.01 20.85 25.25
CA LEU A 10 -14.10 19.53 24.64
C LEU A 10 -12.72 19.07 24.15
N LEU A 11 -12.36 17.83 24.47
CA LEU A 11 -11.10 17.21 24.08
C LEU A 11 -11.28 16.35 22.83
N ALA A 12 -10.31 16.39 21.94
CA ALA A 12 -10.17 15.45 20.83
C ALA A 12 -9.26 14.26 21.17
N LYS A 13 -8.36 14.45 22.16
CA LYS A 13 -7.31 13.48 22.57
C LYS A 13 -7.02 13.62 24.05
N SER A 14 -6.42 12.60 24.66
CA SER A 14 -5.94 12.64 26.07
C SER A 14 -4.82 13.66 26.25
N ILE A 15 -4.76 14.26 27.45
CA ILE A 15 -3.85 15.38 27.77
C ILE A 15 -2.45 14.90 28.26
N GLU A 16 -2.15 13.63 28.21
CA GLU A 16 -0.90 13.04 28.76
C GLU A 16 0.40 13.57 28.15
N LYS A 17 0.33 14.24 27.01
CA LYS A 17 1.48 14.86 26.35
C LYS A 17 1.21 16.33 26.09
N PRO A 18 2.22 17.20 26.08
CA PRO A 18 2.04 18.63 25.80
C PRO A 18 1.71 18.85 24.31
N TRP A 19 0.50 18.49 23.92
CA TRP A 19 -0.02 18.70 22.58
C TRP A 19 -0.27 20.22 22.39
N ARG A 20 0.52 20.87 21.58
CA ARG A 20 0.47 22.33 21.33
C ARG A 20 -0.90 22.77 20.75
N GLY A 21 -1.95 22.79 21.58
CA GLY A 21 -3.28 23.30 21.22
C GLY A 21 -4.19 22.33 20.45
N THR A 22 -3.68 21.21 19.91
CA THR A 22 -4.47 20.24 19.12
C THR A 22 -5.15 19.16 19.96
N TYR A 23 -5.05 19.22 21.27
CA TYR A 23 -5.79 18.33 22.18
C TYR A 23 -7.26 18.71 22.31
N THR A 24 -7.63 19.99 22.04
CA THR A 24 -9.03 20.43 22.03
C THR A 24 -9.73 20.02 20.74
N LEU A 25 -11.04 19.80 20.80
CA LEU A 25 -11.81 19.43 19.62
C LEU A 25 -11.70 20.50 18.50
N VAL A 26 -11.83 21.77 18.85
CA VAL A 26 -11.69 22.88 17.89
C VAL A 26 -10.27 22.96 17.33
N GLY A 27 -9.25 22.85 18.19
CA GLY A 27 -7.86 22.92 17.75
C GLY A 27 -7.47 21.79 16.82
N HIS A 28 -7.89 20.56 17.14
CA HIS A 28 -7.69 19.39 16.27
C HIS A 28 -8.41 19.57 14.93
N THR A 29 -9.71 19.89 14.96
CA THR A 29 -10.50 20.12 13.73
C THR A 29 -9.87 21.22 12.86
N SER A 30 -9.39 22.32 13.47
CA SER A 30 -8.69 23.38 12.73
C SER A 30 -7.41 22.86 12.05
N ALA A 31 -6.60 22.06 12.74
CA ALA A 31 -5.40 21.48 12.19
C ALA A 31 -5.69 20.52 11.02
N VAL A 32 -6.74 19.71 11.13
CA VAL A 32 -7.17 18.78 10.06
C VAL A 32 -7.72 19.55 8.85
N VAL A 33 -8.55 20.57 9.06
CA VAL A 33 -9.05 21.43 7.97
C VAL A 33 -7.91 22.17 7.28
N GLU A 34 -6.90 22.67 8.03
CA GLU A 34 -5.70 23.27 7.44
C GLU A 34 -4.90 22.26 6.61
N ALA A 35 -4.70 21.04 7.12
CA ALA A 35 -3.99 19.98 6.42
C ALA A 35 -4.71 19.59 5.12
N VAL A 36 -6.02 19.29 5.17
CA VAL A 36 -6.84 18.94 4.01
C VAL A 36 -6.87 20.08 2.99
N THR A 37 -7.07 21.32 3.45
CA THR A 37 -7.04 22.50 2.58
C THR A 37 -5.72 22.61 1.84
N THR A 38 -4.61 22.44 2.56
CA THR A 38 -3.27 22.54 1.97
C THR A 38 -2.98 21.41 1.00
N LEU A 39 -3.46 20.18 1.30
CA LEU A 39 -3.35 19.04 0.37
C LEU A 39 -4.10 19.30 -0.93
N VAL A 40 -5.34 19.81 -0.84
CA VAL A 40 -6.12 20.13 -2.05
C VAL A 40 -5.52 21.32 -2.79
N ASP A 41 -5.08 22.37 -2.10
CA ASP A 41 -4.42 23.52 -2.73
C ASP A 41 -3.13 23.13 -3.47
N ALA A 42 -2.42 22.08 -3.01
CA ALA A 42 -1.18 21.61 -3.63
C ALA A 42 -1.39 20.56 -4.72
N LEU A 43 -2.40 19.70 -4.61
CA LEU A 43 -2.57 18.51 -5.42
C LEU A 43 -3.92 18.40 -6.13
N GLY A 44 -4.87 19.32 -5.89
CA GLY A 44 -6.28 19.19 -6.29
C GLY A 44 -6.46 18.97 -7.80
N ASP A 45 -5.84 19.77 -8.65
CA ASP A 45 -5.94 19.61 -10.11
C ASP A 45 -5.40 18.25 -10.57
N ARG A 46 -4.31 17.81 -9.95
CA ARG A 46 -3.73 16.48 -10.22
C ARG A 46 -4.63 15.35 -9.74
N ILE A 47 -5.25 15.48 -8.57
CA ILE A 47 -6.23 14.54 -8.03
C ILE A 47 -7.42 14.42 -8.99
N ILE A 48 -8.01 15.53 -9.42
CA ILE A 48 -9.14 15.56 -10.36
C ILE A 48 -8.76 14.81 -11.65
N SER A 49 -7.62 15.16 -12.24
CA SER A 49 -7.14 14.52 -13.47
C SER A 49 -6.82 13.03 -13.26
N GLN A 50 -6.10 12.69 -12.19
CA GLN A 50 -5.61 11.32 -11.96
C GLN A 50 -6.71 10.32 -11.59
N PHE A 51 -7.80 10.79 -10.96
CA PHE A 51 -8.94 9.96 -10.61
C PHE A 51 -10.15 10.18 -11.54
N GLY A 52 -10.01 11.01 -12.57
CA GLY A 52 -11.05 11.27 -13.57
C GLY A 52 -12.34 11.85 -12.96
N LEU A 53 -12.21 12.66 -11.90
CA LEU A 53 -13.36 13.18 -11.15
C LEU A 53 -14.19 14.13 -12.00
N GLN A 54 -15.51 14.00 -11.91
CA GLN A 54 -16.46 14.86 -12.60
C GLN A 54 -16.83 16.08 -11.72
N CYS A 55 -15.80 16.76 -11.20
CA CYS A 55 -15.98 17.98 -10.40
C CYS A 55 -14.86 18.98 -10.71
N ASP A 56 -15.08 20.24 -10.41
CA ASP A 56 -14.05 21.26 -10.45
C ASP A 56 -13.25 21.34 -9.14
N PHE A 57 -12.19 22.14 -9.14
CA PHE A 57 -11.33 22.35 -7.99
C PHE A 57 -12.09 22.96 -6.80
N VAL A 58 -13.06 23.84 -7.07
CA VAL A 58 -13.82 24.53 -6.01
C VAL A 58 -14.71 23.54 -5.26
N LYS A 59 -15.42 22.67 -5.98
CA LYS A 59 -16.24 21.61 -5.38
C LYS A 59 -15.39 20.60 -4.60
N LEU A 60 -14.27 20.15 -5.16
CA LEU A 60 -13.35 19.25 -4.46
C LEU A 60 -12.88 19.87 -3.13
N ARG A 61 -12.43 21.13 -3.18
CA ARG A 61 -11.91 21.86 -2.02
C ARG A 61 -12.97 22.10 -0.95
N ALA A 62 -14.14 22.55 -1.34
CA ALA A 62 -15.23 22.83 -0.41
C ALA A 62 -15.72 21.55 0.29
N THR A 63 -15.93 20.48 -0.48
CA THR A 63 -16.39 19.19 0.05
C THR A 63 -15.37 18.58 0.99
N ALA A 64 -14.08 18.59 0.64
CA ALA A 64 -13.02 18.05 1.49
C ALA A 64 -12.88 18.83 2.81
N ARG A 65 -13.02 20.17 2.78
CA ARG A 65 -12.99 21.01 3.97
C ARG A 65 -14.19 20.77 4.88
N LEU A 66 -15.38 20.65 4.31
CA LEU A 66 -16.60 20.34 5.05
C LEU A 66 -16.49 18.96 5.74
N ALA A 67 -15.99 17.96 5.02
CA ALA A 67 -15.78 16.63 5.56
C ALA A 67 -14.74 16.63 6.71
N ALA A 68 -13.63 17.37 6.55
CA ALA A 68 -12.64 17.58 7.59
C ALA A 68 -13.19 18.31 8.82
N TYR A 69 -14.14 19.23 8.64
CA TYR A 69 -14.82 19.90 9.73
C TYR A 69 -15.73 18.96 10.52
N LEU A 70 -16.39 18.03 9.84
CA LEU A 70 -17.38 17.12 10.44
C LEU A 70 -16.76 15.87 11.10
N HIS A 71 -15.55 15.43 10.70
CA HIS A 71 -15.03 14.09 10.99
C HIS A 71 -15.09 13.70 12.47
N ASP A 72 -14.84 14.62 13.36
CA ASP A 72 -14.71 14.42 14.80
C ASP A 72 -15.84 15.05 15.65
N TRP A 73 -16.91 15.55 15.04
CA TRP A 73 -18.01 16.15 15.79
C TRP A 73 -18.61 15.21 16.85
N GLY A 74 -18.63 13.93 16.55
CA GLY A 74 -19.12 12.88 17.44
C GLY A 74 -18.29 12.71 18.72
N LYS A 75 -17.11 13.31 18.83
CA LYS A 75 -16.35 13.38 20.08
C LYS A 75 -16.99 14.31 21.11
N ALA A 76 -17.96 15.13 20.72
CA ALA A 76 -18.72 16.00 21.61
C ALA A 76 -19.81 15.26 22.40
N ASN A 77 -19.51 14.07 22.94
CA ASN A 77 -20.41 13.28 23.76
C ASN A 77 -19.75 12.84 25.09
N ASP A 78 -20.57 12.48 26.08
CA ASP A 78 -20.09 12.14 27.42
C ASP A 78 -19.23 10.86 27.44
N HIS A 79 -19.59 9.84 26.68
CA HIS A 79 -18.83 8.58 26.64
C HIS A 79 -17.41 8.80 26.13
N PHE A 80 -17.24 9.55 25.04
CA PHE A 80 -15.92 9.87 24.51
C PHE A 80 -15.13 10.75 25.47
N GLN A 81 -15.77 11.80 26.02
CA GLN A 81 -15.12 12.72 26.95
C GLN A 81 -14.68 12.04 28.26
N MET A 82 -15.41 11.02 28.74
CA MET A 82 -14.99 10.20 29.89
C MET A 82 -13.73 9.39 29.58
N VAL A 83 -13.65 8.80 28.38
CA VAL A 83 -12.49 7.99 27.98
C VAL A 83 -11.23 8.83 27.87
N VAL A 84 -11.27 9.96 27.14
CA VAL A 84 -10.09 10.81 26.93
C VAL A 84 -9.62 11.54 28.20
N ARG A 85 -10.46 11.59 29.23
CA ARG A 85 -10.14 12.13 30.55
C ARG A 85 -9.75 11.08 31.59
N HIS A 86 -9.60 9.80 31.15
CA HIS A 86 -9.30 8.65 32.03
C HIS A 86 -10.33 8.44 33.17
N GLN A 87 -11.57 8.87 32.94
CA GLN A 87 -12.68 8.69 33.90
C GLN A 87 -13.49 7.42 33.60
N SER A 88 -13.20 6.72 32.51
CA SER A 88 -13.80 5.42 32.13
C SER A 88 -12.78 4.56 31.40
N ASN A 89 -12.83 3.26 31.66
CA ASN A 89 -12.06 2.26 30.91
C ASN A 89 -12.88 1.73 29.72
N PRO A 90 -12.47 1.92 28.47
CA PRO A 90 -13.22 1.46 27.29
C PRO A 90 -13.44 -0.05 27.22
N LEU A 91 -12.58 -0.85 27.86
CA LEU A 91 -12.71 -2.31 27.91
C LEU A 91 -13.82 -2.76 28.87
N GLN A 92 -14.04 -1.99 29.94
CA GLN A 92 -15.08 -2.28 30.94
C GLN A 92 -16.40 -1.59 30.61
N ASN A 93 -16.32 -0.37 30.10
CA ASN A 93 -17.46 0.47 29.74
C ASN A 93 -17.31 0.96 28.29
N PRO A 94 -17.64 0.10 27.30
CA PRO A 94 -17.53 0.48 25.90
C PRO A 94 -18.50 1.63 25.56
N GLN A 95 -18.09 2.52 24.66
CA GLN A 95 -18.94 3.59 24.17
C GLN A 95 -20.20 3.01 23.50
N LEU A 96 -21.36 3.61 23.76
CA LEU A 96 -22.65 3.19 23.20
C LEU A 96 -22.63 3.16 21.66
N ILE A 97 -22.04 4.21 21.08
CA ILE A 97 -21.73 4.28 19.64
C ILE A 97 -20.32 4.84 19.44
N ARG A 98 -19.69 4.50 18.34
CA ARG A 98 -18.40 5.08 17.98
C ARG A 98 -18.57 6.55 17.57
N HIS A 99 -17.52 7.35 17.82
CA HIS A 99 -17.59 8.79 17.55
C HIS A 99 -17.80 9.09 16.06
N GLU A 100 -17.36 8.22 15.14
CA GLU A 100 -17.58 8.38 13.70
C GLU A 100 -19.09 8.30 13.37
N VAL A 101 -19.80 7.35 13.98
CA VAL A 101 -21.26 7.22 13.83
C VAL A 101 -21.97 8.41 14.47
N ALA A 102 -21.51 8.84 15.66
CA ALA A 102 -22.03 10.04 16.29
C ALA A 102 -21.82 11.30 15.42
N SER A 103 -20.67 11.41 14.72
CA SER A 103 -20.41 12.51 13.76
C SER A 103 -21.41 12.50 12.62
N LEU A 104 -21.74 11.32 12.05
CA LEU A 104 -22.76 11.18 11.02
C LEU A 104 -24.12 11.68 11.50
N LEU A 105 -24.59 11.21 12.66
CA LEU A 105 -25.91 11.54 13.20
C LEU A 105 -26.00 13.03 13.56
N LEU A 106 -24.93 13.61 14.12
CA LEU A 106 -24.88 15.05 14.40
C LEU A 106 -24.84 15.88 13.13
N GLY A 107 -24.02 15.50 12.16
CA GLY A 107 -24.00 16.17 10.85
C GLY A 107 -25.36 16.14 10.16
N TRP A 108 -26.05 15.01 10.22
CA TRP A 108 -27.41 14.89 9.69
C TRP A 108 -28.43 15.76 10.42
N GLN A 109 -28.31 15.88 11.76
CA GLN A 109 -29.16 16.78 12.52
C GLN A 109 -28.97 18.26 12.14
N TYR A 110 -27.74 18.64 11.76
CA TYR A 110 -27.39 20.00 11.36
C TYR A 110 -27.41 20.20 9.84
N ARG A 111 -28.02 19.25 9.06
CA ARG A 111 -27.94 19.25 7.58
C ARG A 111 -28.39 20.56 6.96
N GLU A 112 -29.50 21.15 7.40
CA GLU A 112 -30.03 22.42 6.85
C GLU A 112 -28.99 23.58 6.92
N TRP A 113 -28.15 23.57 7.93
CA TRP A 113 -27.08 24.56 8.10
C TRP A 113 -25.81 24.19 7.33
N LEU A 114 -25.51 22.91 7.22
CA LEU A 114 -24.28 22.40 6.60
C LEU A 114 -24.41 22.34 5.07
N GLU A 115 -25.61 22.12 4.55
CA GLU A 115 -25.92 22.15 3.12
C GLU A 115 -25.70 23.56 2.52
N ASP A 116 -25.82 24.59 3.32
CA ASP A 116 -25.50 25.98 2.94
C ASP A 116 -24.01 26.26 2.81
N CYS A 117 -23.11 25.27 3.06
CA CYS A 117 -21.68 25.41 2.80
C CYS A 117 -21.44 25.59 1.28
N PRO A 118 -20.92 26.75 0.83
CA PRO A 118 -20.86 27.07 -0.59
C PRO A 118 -20.04 26.04 -1.37
N TYR A 119 -20.57 25.60 -2.51
CA TYR A 119 -19.94 24.68 -3.47
C TYR A 119 -19.64 23.28 -2.94
N SER A 120 -20.02 22.94 -1.72
CA SER A 120 -19.77 21.61 -1.17
C SER A 120 -20.86 20.61 -1.56
N ASP A 121 -20.49 19.32 -1.56
CA ASP A 121 -21.40 18.19 -1.62
C ASP A 121 -21.56 17.62 -0.20
N PHE A 122 -22.66 17.98 0.44
CA PHE A 122 -22.89 17.67 1.85
C PHE A 122 -22.91 16.16 2.13
N LEU A 123 -23.66 15.37 1.34
CA LEU A 123 -23.77 13.93 1.58
C LEU A 123 -22.42 13.22 1.37
N THR A 124 -21.68 13.62 0.35
CA THR A 124 -20.29 13.13 0.15
C THR A 124 -19.40 13.49 1.34
N ALA A 125 -19.47 14.74 1.83
CA ALA A 125 -18.69 15.18 2.97
C ALA A 125 -19.07 14.41 4.24
N LEU A 126 -20.36 14.22 4.49
CA LEU A 126 -20.86 13.50 5.65
C LEU A 126 -20.44 12.03 5.63
N ALA A 127 -20.66 11.32 4.51
CA ALA A 127 -20.27 9.91 4.37
C ALA A 127 -18.76 9.70 4.52
N ALA A 128 -17.96 10.59 3.92
CA ALA A 128 -16.49 10.54 4.05
C ALA A 128 -16.04 10.79 5.49
N ALA A 129 -16.63 11.75 6.20
CA ALA A 129 -16.36 12.05 7.60
C ALA A 129 -16.65 10.85 8.50
N GLY A 130 -17.81 10.19 8.34
CA GLY A 130 -18.15 8.98 9.10
C GLY A 130 -17.27 7.77 8.76
N GLY A 131 -16.67 7.77 7.58
CA GLY A 131 -15.81 6.69 7.11
C GLY A 131 -14.32 6.84 7.43
N HIS A 132 -13.88 7.89 8.15
CA HIS A 132 -12.44 8.19 8.28
C HIS A 132 -11.64 7.15 9.08
N HIS A 133 -12.25 6.44 10.04
CA HIS A 133 -11.64 5.30 10.74
C HIS A 133 -12.31 3.96 10.41
N LEU A 134 -13.52 3.98 9.85
CA LEU A 134 -14.35 2.82 9.59
C LEU A 134 -14.58 2.59 8.11
N LYS A 135 -14.82 1.34 7.75
CA LYS A 135 -15.51 0.99 6.50
C LYS A 135 -17.01 1.04 6.83
N LEU A 136 -17.72 2.04 6.34
CA LEU A 136 -19.17 2.10 6.46
C LEU A 136 -19.78 0.87 5.78
N GLY A 137 -20.82 0.30 6.38
CA GLY A 137 -21.42 -0.93 5.89
C GLY A 137 -20.55 -2.19 6.07
N TRP A 138 -19.52 -2.16 6.93
CA TRP A 138 -18.67 -3.30 7.23
C TRP A 138 -18.92 -3.87 8.63
N ASN A 139 -19.25 -5.16 8.71
CA ASN A 139 -19.37 -5.85 9.99
C ASN A 139 -17.99 -6.28 10.49
N SER A 140 -17.45 -5.58 11.49
CA SER A 140 -16.12 -5.85 12.04
C SER A 140 -16.00 -7.20 12.75
N ARG A 141 -17.09 -7.73 13.29
CA ARG A 141 -17.10 -9.05 13.99
C ARG A 141 -17.08 -10.21 13.00
N LYS A 142 -17.86 -10.10 11.92
CA LYS A 142 -17.96 -11.14 10.89
C LYS A 142 -16.98 -10.92 9.72
N GLN A 143 -16.30 -9.78 9.68
CA GLN A 143 -15.42 -9.36 8.57
C GLN A 143 -16.11 -9.39 7.20
N GLU A 144 -17.38 -9.06 7.17
CA GLU A 144 -18.24 -9.04 5.98
C GLU A 144 -18.94 -7.68 5.84
N PRO A 145 -19.37 -7.30 4.62
CA PRO A 145 -20.23 -6.14 4.40
C PRO A 145 -21.57 -6.31 5.14
N ASN A 146 -22.10 -5.22 5.67
CA ASN A 146 -23.48 -5.12 6.13
C ASN A 146 -24.07 -3.76 5.73
N ASP A 147 -25.41 -3.67 5.73
CA ASP A 147 -26.14 -2.48 5.31
C ASP A 147 -26.33 -1.46 6.44
N GLU A 148 -25.78 -1.72 7.63
CA GLU A 148 -25.95 -0.86 8.79
C GLU A 148 -24.82 0.18 8.91
N LEU A 149 -25.17 1.40 9.35
CA LEU A 149 -24.23 2.51 9.61
C LEU A 149 -23.45 2.36 10.91
N GLY A 150 -23.03 1.15 11.26
CA GLY A 150 -22.30 0.88 12.48
C GLY A 150 -23.18 0.32 13.60
N GLU A 151 -22.54 -0.08 14.70
CA GLU A 151 -23.17 -0.81 15.80
C GLU A 151 -23.56 0.12 16.96
N ILE A 152 -24.77 -0.04 17.46
CA ILE A 152 -25.20 0.49 18.76
C ILE A 152 -24.96 -0.62 19.79
N ARG A 153 -24.08 -0.39 20.74
CA ARG A 153 -23.66 -1.38 21.75
C ARG A 153 -24.59 -1.36 22.96
N GLU A 154 -25.72 -2.04 22.83
CA GLU A 154 -26.66 -2.21 23.95
C GLU A 154 -26.01 -3.02 25.08
N GLY A 155 -26.39 -2.71 26.33
CA GLY A 155 -25.84 -3.39 27.50
C GLY A 155 -24.47 -2.88 27.97
N SER A 156 -23.95 -1.79 27.42
CA SER A 156 -22.70 -1.15 27.84
C SER A 156 -22.79 -0.35 29.16
N GLY A 157 -23.86 -0.52 29.94
CA GLY A 157 -24.10 0.21 31.19
C GLY A 157 -24.73 1.59 31.02
N SER A 158 -24.97 2.03 29.79
CA SER A 158 -25.71 3.27 29.49
C SER A 158 -26.76 3.03 28.42
N ASP A 159 -27.96 3.55 28.63
CA ASP A 159 -29.10 3.53 27.72
C ASP A 159 -29.25 4.85 26.94
N ARG A 160 -28.31 5.78 27.12
CA ARG A 160 -28.37 7.14 26.58
C ARG A 160 -26.99 7.71 26.33
N LEU A 161 -26.94 8.68 25.40
CA LEU A 161 -25.75 9.44 25.03
C LEU A 161 -26.01 10.93 25.27
N TYR A 162 -25.25 11.58 26.15
CA TYR A 162 -25.30 13.03 26.34
C TYR A 162 -24.41 13.75 25.36
N LEU A 163 -24.93 14.81 24.75
CA LEU A 163 -24.28 15.60 23.72
C LEU A 163 -23.89 16.98 24.25
N TYR A 164 -22.64 17.36 24.07
CA TYR A 164 -22.12 18.69 24.44
C TYR A 164 -22.22 19.68 23.30
N MET A 165 -23.43 19.81 22.68
CA MET A 165 -23.70 20.65 21.52
C MET A 165 -24.27 22.03 21.88
N SER A 166 -24.47 22.33 23.19
CA SER A 166 -24.96 23.64 23.63
C SER A 166 -23.94 24.77 23.37
N PRO A 167 -24.38 26.03 23.26
CA PRO A 167 -23.46 27.17 23.10
C PRO A 167 -22.34 27.20 24.12
N LYS A 168 -22.58 26.74 25.35
CA LYS A 168 -21.58 26.67 26.41
C LYS A 168 -20.35 25.81 26.03
N TYR A 169 -20.51 24.74 25.22
CA TYR A 169 -19.47 23.77 24.92
C TYR A 169 -19.08 23.78 23.44
N PHE A 170 -20.03 24.02 22.52
CA PHE A 170 -19.84 23.81 21.08
C PHE A 170 -19.73 25.12 20.27
N GLU A 171 -19.89 26.29 20.94
CA GLU A 171 -19.82 27.61 20.29
C GLU A 171 -18.52 27.80 19.49
N GLY A 172 -17.40 27.31 20.01
CA GLY A 172 -16.11 27.37 19.32
C GLY A 172 -16.10 26.66 17.98
N MET A 173 -16.75 25.48 17.87
CA MET A 173 -16.90 24.74 16.64
C MET A 173 -17.80 25.50 15.64
N ILE A 174 -18.92 26.03 16.09
CA ILE A 174 -19.84 26.84 15.25
C ILE A 174 -19.12 28.09 14.72
N LYS A 175 -18.46 28.86 15.59
CA LYS A 175 -17.68 30.05 15.17
C LYS A 175 -16.59 29.70 14.17
N TYR A 176 -15.93 28.55 14.35
CA TYR A 176 -14.92 28.08 13.42
C TYR A 176 -15.55 27.74 12.06
N GLY A 177 -16.66 27.02 12.02
CA GLY A 177 -17.38 26.69 10.77
C GLY A 177 -17.82 27.95 10.01
N ILE A 178 -18.40 28.93 10.70
CA ILE A 178 -18.80 30.22 10.11
C ILE A 178 -17.59 30.93 9.48
N LYS A 179 -16.48 30.99 10.20
CA LYS A 179 -15.28 31.70 9.75
C LYS A 179 -14.51 30.98 8.65
N ALA A 180 -14.37 29.66 8.79
CA ALA A 180 -13.50 28.87 7.93
C ALA A 180 -14.19 28.27 6.70
N LEU A 181 -15.51 28.07 6.76
CA LEU A 181 -16.29 27.38 5.72
C LEU A 181 -17.40 28.26 5.13
N ASP A 182 -17.44 29.53 5.54
CA ASP A 182 -18.46 30.50 5.11
C ASP A 182 -19.91 30.05 5.38
N LEU A 183 -20.10 29.28 6.47
CA LEU A 183 -21.40 28.81 6.91
C LEU A 183 -22.27 29.97 7.42
N PRO A 184 -23.61 29.86 7.35
CA PRO A 184 -24.52 30.89 7.83
C PRO A 184 -24.29 31.22 9.32
N ARG A 185 -24.41 32.51 9.67
CA ARG A 185 -24.29 32.96 11.07
C ARG A 185 -25.43 32.48 11.97
N GLN A 186 -26.59 32.21 11.38
CA GLN A 186 -27.79 31.81 12.08
C GLN A 186 -28.01 30.30 11.96
N LEU A 187 -28.03 29.61 13.10
CA LEU A 187 -28.38 28.19 13.16
C LEU A 187 -29.88 28.00 12.93
N PRO A 188 -30.31 26.90 12.28
CA PRO A 188 -31.70 26.51 12.17
C PRO A 188 -32.40 26.39 13.52
N GLU A 189 -33.71 26.57 13.55
CA GLU A 189 -34.46 26.52 14.82
C GLU A 189 -34.40 25.14 15.48
N CYS A 190 -34.38 24.06 14.68
CA CYS A 190 -34.30 22.67 15.12
C CYS A 190 -33.04 22.38 15.99
N VAL A 191 -31.94 23.13 15.79
CA VAL A 191 -30.69 22.97 16.54
C VAL A 191 -30.49 23.98 17.65
N ARG A 192 -31.34 25.03 17.75
CA ARG A 192 -31.29 26.01 18.85
C ARG A 192 -31.82 25.47 20.17
N LYS A 193 -32.75 24.50 20.12
CA LYS A 193 -33.35 23.81 21.27
C LYS A 193 -33.13 22.30 21.16
N PRO A 194 -31.90 21.80 21.09
CA PRO A 194 -31.67 20.40 20.84
C PRO A 194 -32.09 19.56 22.05
N PRO A 195 -32.48 18.31 21.81
CA PRO A 195 -32.29 17.29 22.82
C PRO A 195 -30.78 17.08 22.98
N TYR A 196 -30.23 17.48 24.11
CA TYR A 196 -28.82 17.24 24.44
C TYR A 196 -28.58 15.81 24.94
N CYS A 197 -29.51 14.92 24.72
CA CYS A 197 -29.46 13.54 25.15
C CYS A 197 -30.26 12.65 24.18
N TRP A 198 -29.62 11.66 23.60
CA TRP A 198 -30.28 10.64 22.78
C TRP A 198 -30.40 9.34 23.56
N GLN A 199 -31.61 8.77 23.61
CA GLN A 199 -31.83 7.41 24.08
C GLN A 199 -31.53 6.39 22.97
N VAL A 200 -31.32 5.12 23.33
CA VAL A 200 -31.05 4.04 22.36
C VAL A 200 -32.11 3.96 21.27
N ALA A 201 -33.40 4.06 21.63
CA ALA A 201 -34.48 4.03 20.66
C ALA A 201 -34.40 5.19 19.66
N GLU A 202 -34.07 6.40 20.12
CA GLU A 202 -33.86 7.57 19.28
C GLU A 202 -32.65 7.44 18.39
N LEU A 203 -31.53 6.90 18.91
CA LEU A 203 -30.34 6.60 18.10
C LEU A 203 -30.64 5.63 16.96
N LYS A 204 -31.45 4.58 17.22
CA LYS A 204 -31.88 3.63 16.19
C LYS A 204 -32.71 4.30 15.10
N LEU A 205 -33.67 5.14 15.49
CA LEU A 205 -34.51 5.89 14.54
C LEU A 205 -33.67 6.81 13.65
N ARG A 206 -32.82 7.65 14.26
CA ARG A 206 -31.93 8.59 13.52
C ARG A 206 -30.98 7.87 12.57
N ARG A 207 -30.48 6.70 12.99
CA ARG A 207 -29.63 5.85 12.14
C ARG A 207 -30.41 5.32 10.93
N SER A 208 -31.66 4.89 11.12
CA SER A 208 -32.52 4.44 10.02
C SER A 208 -32.82 5.56 9.03
N GLU A 209 -33.18 6.75 9.50
CA GLU A 209 -33.41 7.94 8.66
C GLU A 209 -32.20 8.28 7.80
N LEU A 210 -31.00 8.25 8.40
CA LEU A 210 -29.76 8.52 7.68
C LEU A 210 -29.41 7.41 6.67
N LEU A 211 -29.67 6.14 7.05
CA LEU A 211 -29.46 5.01 6.14
C LEU A 211 -30.36 5.10 4.92
N GLU A 212 -31.64 5.43 5.09
CA GLU A 212 -32.58 5.69 3.98
C GLU A 212 -32.05 6.79 3.04
N ALA A 213 -31.58 7.92 3.60
CA ALA A 213 -31.00 8.99 2.81
C ALA A 213 -29.75 8.56 2.02
N PHE A 214 -28.93 7.67 2.58
CA PHE A 214 -27.76 7.14 1.86
C PHE A 214 -28.13 6.08 0.82
N LEU A 215 -29.18 5.30 1.01
CA LEU A 215 -29.67 4.33 0.02
C LEU A 215 -30.24 5.01 -1.21
N ASP A 216 -30.92 6.15 -1.03
CA ASP A 216 -31.49 6.94 -2.12
C ASP A 216 -30.47 7.88 -2.80
N TRP A 217 -29.27 8.00 -2.23
CA TRP A 217 -28.25 8.91 -2.71
C TRP A 217 -27.47 8.36 -3.91
N ASN A 218 -27.65 9.00 -5.06
CA ASN A 218 -26.83 8.73 -6.23
C ASN A 218 -25.48 9.46 -6.12
N HIS A 219 -24.40 8.72 -5.90
CA HIS A 219 -23.07 9.26 -5.65
C HIS A 219 -22.02 8.80 -6.65
N ASP A 220 -20.97 9.61 -6.80
CA ASP A 220 -19.75 9.21 -7.48
C ASP A 220 -18.81 8.49 -6.49
N PRO A 221 -18.61 7.16 -6.62
CA PRO A 221 -17.75 6.41 -5.71
C PRO A 221 -16.28 6.87 -5.74
N ALA A 222 -15.79 7.38 -6.89
CA ALA A 222 -14.42 7.87 -7.00
C ALA A 222 -14.27 9.17 -6.22
N PHE A 223 -15.22 10.10 -6.33
CA PHE A 223 -15.24 11.35 -5.60
C PHE A 223 -15.33 11.10 -4.08
N LEU A 224 -16.26 10.24 -3.64
CA LEU A 224 -16.38 9.85 -2.23
C LEU A 224 -15.08 9.23 -1.69
N GLY A 225 -14.47 8.30 -2.46
CA GLY A 225 -13.21 7.66 -2.09
C GLY A 225 -12.06 8.65 -1.95
N VAL A 226 -11.95 9.63 -2.84
CA VAL A 226 -10.95 10.70 -2.79
C VAL A 226 -11.17 11.61 -1.59
N ILE A 227 -12.40 12.07 -1.32
CA ILE A 227 -12.70 12.88 -0.14
C ILE A 227 -12.33 12.13 1.14
N LYS A 228 -12.71 10.86 1.25
CA LYS A 228 -12.33 10.01 2.39
C LYS A 228 -10.81 9.90 2.54
N ALA A 229 -10.08 9.68 1.45
CA ALA A 229 -8.62 9.57 1.48
C ALA A 229 -7.95 10.88 1.92
N LEU A 230 -8.46 12.02 1.46
CA LEU A 230 -8.00 13.35 1.88
C LEU A 230 -8.20 13.58 3.37
N ILE A 231 -9.35 13.16 3.94
CA ILE A 231 -9.61 13.32 5.38
C ILE A 231 -8.66 12.42 6.17
N VAL A 232 -8.52 11.15 5.79
CA VAL A 232 -7.63 10.19 6.49
C VAL A 232 -6.18 10.69 6.49
N ALA A 233 -5.69 11.17 5.35
CA ALA A 233 -4.35 11.75 5.23
C ALA A 233 -4.24 13.06 6.02
N GLY A 234 -5.26 13.92 5.95
CA GLY A 234 -5.31 15.21 6.65
C GLY A 234 -5.40 15.06 8.17
N ASP A 235 -6.18 14.09 8.68
CA ASP A 235 -6.23 13.78 10.11
C ASP A 235 -4.87 13.27 10.61
N ALA A 236 -4.23 12.37 9.86
CA ALA A 236 -2.88 11.92 10.20
C ALA A 236 -1.90 13.10 10.31
N ALA A 237 -1.88 13.99 9.32
CA ALA A 237 -1.00 15.16 9.30
C ALA A 237 -1.35 16.18 10.38
N GLY A 238 -2.63 16.52 10.53
CA GLY A 238 -3.14 17.44 11.57
C GLY A 238 -2.93 16.93 12.99
N SER A 239 -2.77 15.61 13.14
CA SER A 239 -2.46 14.95 14.41
C SER A 239 -0.97 14.93 14.75
N ALA A 240 -0.09 14.74 13.75
CA ALA A 240 1.33 14.47 13.97
C ALA A 240 2.19 15.74 13.87
N ILE A 241 1.99 16.57 12.85
CA ILE A 241 2.85 17.72 12.55
C ILE A 241 2.85 18.78 13.64
N PRO A 242 1.71 19.16 14.27
CA PRO A 242 1.69 20.15 15.35
C PRO A 242 2.52 19.76 16.59
N ASN A 243 2.89 18.49 16.72
CA ASN A 243 3.77 18.03 17.81
C ASN A 243 5.26 18.22 17.51
N THR A 244 5.56 18.70 16.32
CA THR A 244 6.91 19.07 15.87
C THR A 244 7.04 20.60 15.86
N ASP A 245 8.23 21.10 15.50
CA ASP A 245 8.43 22.54 15.28
C ASP A 245 8.02 23.01 13.87
N LEU A 246 7.41 22.12 13.08
CA LEU A 246 7.01 22.36 11.71
C LEU A 246 5.59 22.94 11.64
N LYS A 247 5.34 23.82 10.67
CA LYS A 247 3.98 24.27 10.31
C LYS A 247 3.37 23.31 9.31
N ILE A 248 2.11 22.92 9.51
CA ILE A 248 1.36 22.00 8.66
C ILE A 248 1.46 22.42 7.18
N LYS A 249 1.14 23.66 6.89
CA LYS A 249 1.12 24.22 5.54
C LYS A 249 2.48 24.12 4.84
N ASP A 250 3.54 24.52 5.52
CA ASP A 250 4.89 24.55 4.94
C ASP A 250 5.40 23.13 4.70
N TRP A 251 5.16 22.24 5.68
CA TRP A 251 5.55 20.85 5.57
C TRP A 251 4.84 20.14 4.41
N ILE A 252 3.50 20.23 4.33
CA ILE A 252 2.73 19.60 3.25
C ILE A 252 3.15 20.12 1.88
N LYS A 253 3.32 21.43 1.72
CA LYS A 253 3.77 22.02 0.44
C LYS A 253 5.14 21.53 0.05
N LYS A 254 6.07 21.40 0.99
CA LYS A 254 7.39 20.84 0.73
C LYS A 254 7.27 19.39 0.24
N GLN A 255 6.51 18.53 0.95
CA GLN A 255 6.36 17.13 0.55
C GLN A 255 5.67 16.96 -0.81
N ALA A 256 4.63 17.75 -1.08
CA ALA A 256 3.92 17.75 -2.37
C ALA A 256 4.84 18.23 -3.52
N GLY A 257 5.73 19.18 -3.25
CA GLY A 257 6.70 19.68 -4.25
C GLY A 257 7.89 18.76 -4.48
N THR A 258 8.10 17.73 -3.64
CA THR A 258 9.21 16.77 -3.80
C THR A 258 8.84 15.75 -4.88
N THR A 259 9.38 15.95 -6.11
CA THR A 259 9.10 15.14 -7.30
C THR A 259 10.39 14.78 -8.03
N LEU A 260 10.32 13.79 -8.91
CA LEU A 260 11.45 13.35 -9.74
C LEU A 260 11.80 14.37 -10.81
N ASN A 261 13.09 14.53 -11.07
CA ASN A 261 13.62 15.28 -12.18
C ASN A 261 14.41 14.37 -13.15
N GLU A 262 14.77 14.90 -14.30
CA GLU A 262 15.44 14.14 -15.36
C GLU A 262 16.85 13.68 -14.95
N VAL A 263 17.59 14.50 -14.24
CA VAL A 263 18.97 14.21 -13.82
C VAL A 263 19.00 12.99 -12.90
N GLU A 264 18.11 12.94 -11.92
CA GLU A 264 18.03 11.82 -10.98
C GLU A 264 17.66 10.50 -11.66
N LEU A 265 16.70 10.51 -12.59
CA LEU A 265 16.32 9.33 -13.35
C LEU A 265 17.43 8.89 -14.31
N GLN A 266 18.12 9.84 -14.94
CA GLN A 266 19.27 9.54 -15.78
C GLN A 266 20.40 8.90 -14.95
N GLN A 267 20.69 9.43 -13.76
CA GLN A 267 21.71 8.88 -12.86
C GLN A 267 21.40 7.41 -12.51
N VAL A 268 20.17 7.07 -12.13
CA VAL A 268 19.76 5.67 -11.85
C VAL A 268 20.02 4.76 -13.06
N VAL A 269 19.72 5.25 -14.26
CA VAL A 269 19.93 4.50 -15.50
C VAL A 269 21.43 4.32 -15.78
N ASP A 270 22.24 5.37 -15.71
CA ASP A 270 23.66 5.36 -16.04
C ASP A 270 24.48 4.50 -15.08
N GLU A 271 24.23 4.63 -13.79
CA GLU A 271 24.91 3.80 -12.79
C GLU A 271 24.62 2.31 -12.99
N ARG A 272 23.40 1.98 -13.34
CA ARG A 272 23.03 0.57 -13.57
C ARG A 272 23.52 0.02 -14.91
N LEU A 273 23.69 0.87 -15.91
CA LEU A 273 24.34 0.51 -17.17
C LEU A 273 25.83 0.24 -16.96
N ALA A 274 26.47 0.90 -15.99
CA ALA A 274 27.90 0.76 -15.71
C ALA A 274 28.77 0.87 -17.00
N GLY A 275 28.45 1.81 -17.87
CA GLY A 275 29.11 2.02 -19.16
C GLY A 275 28.68 1.07 -20.28
N GLN A 276 27.76 0.14 -20.05
CA GLN A 276 27.20 -0.71 -21.09
C GLN A 276 26.15 0.05 -21.91
N PRO A 277 26.00 -0.25 -23.21
CA PRO A 277 24.97 0.39 -24.02
C PRO A 277 23.56 -0.04 -23.57
N ILE A 278 22.63 0.92 -23.60
CA ILE A 278 21.22 0.64 -23.38
C ILE A 278 20.69 -0.31 -24.48
N ARG A 279 19.92 -1.30 -24.12
CA ARG A 279 19.38 -2.31 -25.06
C ARG A 279 18.18 -1.75 -25.84
N PRO A 280 17.94 -2.20 -27.10
CA PRO A 280 16.81 -1.74 -27.92
C PRO A 280 15.46 -1.86 -27.20
N PHE A 281 15.23 -2.95 -26.48
CA PHE A 281 14.03 -3.17 -25.65
C PHE A 281 13.84 -2.07 -24.58
N GLN A 282 14.91 -1.67 -23.91
CA GLN A 282 14.89 -0.63 -22.88
C GLN A 282 14.64 0.76 -23.48
N VAL A 283 15.18 1.01 -24.67
CA VAL A 283 14.91 2.23 -25.44
C VAL A 283 13.44 2.27 -25.86
N ALA A 284 12.90 1.16 -26.37
CA ALA A 284 11.51 1.07 -26.78
C ALA A 284 10.54 1.35 -25.62
N LEU A 285 10.85 0.87 -24.40
CA LEU A 285 10.08 1.20 -23.21
C LEU A 285 10.09 2.70 -22.88
N GLY A 286 11.23 3.37 -23.05
CA GLY A 286 11.34 4.82 -22.86
C GLY A 286 10.58 5.65 -23.90
N ASN A 287 10.22 5.05 -25.04
CA ASN A 287 9.58 5.73 -26.16
C ASN A 287 8.08 5.37 -26.32
N THR A 288 7.48 4.70 -25.36
CA THR A 288 6.04 4.38 -25.40
C THR A 288 5.20 5.65 -25.39
N SER A 289 4.03 5.61 -26.04
CA SER A 289 3.15 6.78 -26.20
C SER A 289 1.82 6.67 -25.47
N THR A 290 1.56 5.53 -24.81
CA THR A 290 0.29 5.23 -24.14
C THR A 290 0.37 5.40 -22.64
N ARG A 291 -0.75 5.79 -22.00
CA ARG A 291 -0.85 5.91 -20.54
C ARG A 291 -0.52 4.60 -19.83
N VAL A 292 -0.97 3.48 -20.39
CA VAL A 292 -0.65 2.15 -19.89
C VAL A 292 0.18 1.42 -20.92
N SER A 293 1.38 1.01 -20.52
CA SER A 293 2.31 0.25 -21.34
C SER A 293 2.61 -1.10 -20.69
N LEU A 294 2.85 -2.14 -21.49
CA LEU A 294 3.21 -3.47 -21.02
C LEU A 294 4.61 -3.83 -21.51
N ALA A 295 5.45 -4.33 -20.61
CA ALA A 295 6.74 -4.93 -20.91
C ALA A 295 6.64 -6.44 -20.78
N ARG A 296 6.60 -7.17 -21.92
CA ARG A 296 6.61 -8.64 -21.96
C ARG A 296 8.01 -9.12 -22.32
N ALA A 297 8.76 -9.55 -21.32
CA ALA A 297 10.14 -9.97 -21.53
C ALA A 297 10.61 -10.95 -20.44
N GLY A 298 11.35 -11.96 -20.85
CA GLY A 298 11.89 -13.00 -19.98
C GLY A 298 12.81 -12.48 -18.86
N CYS A 299 13.24 -13.37 -17.98
CA CYS A 299 14.19 -13.05 -16.93
C CYS A 299 15.56 -12.63 -17.51
N GLY A 300 16.21 -11.63 -16.92
CA GLY A 300 17.55 -11.16 -17.34
C GLY A 300 17.58 -10.25 -18.56
N THR A 301 16.44 -9.87 -19.13
CA THR A 301 16.35 -8.94 -20.28
C THR A 301 16.60 -7.49 -19.89
N GLY A 302 16.57 -7.16 -18.59
CA GLY A 302 16.77 -5.80 -18.06
C GLY A 302 15.48 -4.99 -17.99
N LYS A 303 14.33 -5.64 -17.71
CA LYS A 303 13.01 -4.99 -17.50
C LYS A 303 13.07 -3.83 -16.51
N THR A 304 13.70 -4.03 -15.36
CA THR A 304 13.76 -3.02 -14.29
C THR A 304 14.47 -1.74 -14.75
N LEU A 305 15.60 -1.88 -15.44
CA LEU A 305 16.29 -0.73 -16.04
C LEU A 305 15.42 -0.04 -17.11
N GLY A 306 14.74 -0.84 -17.94
CA GLY A 306 13.77 -0.32 -18.90
C GLY A 306 12.64 0.46 -18.24
N ALA A 307 12.19 0.05 -17.05
CA ALA A 307 11.17 0.76 -16.28
C ALA A 307 11.66 2.14 -15.80
N TYR A 308 12.92 2.26 -15.35
CA TYR A 308 13.48 3.57 -15.00
C TYR A 308 13.68 4.45 -16.25
N ASN A 309 14.00 3.86 -17.40
CA ASN A 309 14.03 4.61 -18.66
C ASN A 309 12.62 5.07 -19.10
N TRP A 310 11.58 4.24 -18.91
CA TRP A 310 10.18 4.61 -19.07
C TRP A 310 9.79 5.75 -18.11
N ALA A 311 10.24 5.69 -16.86
CA ALA A 311 9.95 6.71 -15.86
C ALA A 311 10.50 8.10 -16.24
N LYS A 312 11.56 8.19 -17.03
CA LYS A 312 12.08 9.46 -17.57
C LYS A 312 11.06 10.22 -18.42
N GLN A 313 10.11 9.53 -19.02
CA GLN A 313 9.03 10.16 -19.78
C GLN A 313 7.79 10.42 -18.91
N TYR A 314 7.43 9.47 -18.04
CA TYR A 314 6.13 9.44 -17.39
C TYR A 314 6.13 9.87 -15.93
N ALA A 315 7.28 9.86 -15.26
CA ALA A 315 7.42 10.24 -13.86
C ALA A 315 8.07 11.62 -13.63
N LEU A 316 8.40 12.37 -14.68
CA LEU A 316 8.90 13.75 -14.55
C LEU A 316 7.85 14.65 -13.89
N GLY A 317 8.25 15.39 -12.84
CA GLY A 317 7.36 16.22 -12.04
C GLY A 317 6.32 15.42 -11.25
N ARG A 318 6.51 14.11 -11.12
CA ARG A 318 5.68 13.17 -10.35
C ARG A 318 6.55 12.44 -9.32
N LYS A 319 5.91 11.58 -8.52
CA LYS A 319 6.57 10.53 -7.78
C LYS A 319 6.47 9.21 -8.55
N LEU A 320 7.25 8.21 -8.16
CA LEU A 320 7.20 6.88 -8.74
C LEU A 320 6.90 5.84 -7.66
N PHE A 321 5.85 5.06 -7.84
CA PHE A 321 5.64 3.82 -7.09
C PHE A 321 6.11 2.63 -7.90
N PHE A 322 7.09 1.90 -7.38
CA PHE A 322 7.57 0.66 -7.94
C PHE A 322 7.07 -0.52 -7.10
N CYS A 323 6.11 -1.26 -7.64
CA CYS A 323 5.31 -2.24 -6.92
C CYS A 323 5.73 -3.66 -7.26
N TYR A 324 6.17 -4.42 -6.27
CA TYR A 324 6.58 -5.81 -6.39
C TYR A 324 5.57 -6.76 -5.74
N PRO A 325 5.45 -8.02 -6.20
CA PRO A 325 4.50 -8.98 -5.60
C PRO A 325 4.86 -9.41 -4.19
N THR A 326 6.13 -9.33 -3.79
CA THR A 326 6.59 -9.77 -2.46
C THR A 326 7.49 -8.76 -1.76
N THR A 327 7.56 -8.86 -0.43
CA THR A 327 8.48 -8.04 0.38
C THR A 327 9.95 -8.30 0.07
N GLY A 328 10.32 -9.53 -0.29
CA GLY A 328 11.70 -9.87 -0.67
C GLY A 328 12.14 -9.15 -1.93
N THR A 329 11.33 -9.23 -2.99
CA THR A 329 11.63 -8.56 -4.27
C THR A 329 11.61 -7.04 -4.16
N SER A 330 10.73 -6.47 -3.32
CA SER A 330 10.72 -5.01 -3.10
C SER A 330 11.99 -4.54 -2.37
N THR A 331 12.48 -5.29 -1.40
CA THR A 331 13.74 -4.96 -0.70
C THR A 331 14.93 -5.00 -1.64
N GLU A 332 15.03 -6.02 -2.50
CA GLU A 332 16.11 -6.11 -3.50
C GLU A 332 16.03 -4.98 -4.52
N GLY A 333 14.83 -4.73 -5.08
CA GLY A 333 14.63 -3.64 -6.03
C GLY A 333 14.95 -2.27 -5.42
N PHE A 334 14.70 -2.07 -4.13
CA PHE A 334 15.07 -0.86 -3.41
C PHE A 334 16.58 -0.71 -3.28
N ILE A 335 17.28 -1.74 -2.78
CA ILE A 335 18.74 -1.71 -2.55
C ILE A 335 19.49 -1.60 -3.88
N ASP A 336 19.07 -2.35 -4.88
CA ASP A 336 19.79 -2.46 -6.14
C ASP A 336 19.66 -1.22 -7.04
N TYR A 337 18.59 -0.43 -6.91
CA TYR A 337 18.30 0.62 -7.88
C TYR A 337 18.22 2.04 -7.32
N VAL A 338 17.73 2.23 -6.09
CA VAL A 338 17.37 3.59 -5.67
C VAL A 338 17.90 4.04 -4.31
N HIS A 339 18.33 3.11 -3.46
CA HIS A 339 18.68 3.39 -2.06
C HIS A 339 19.69 4.53 -1.88
N ASP A 340 20.73 4.59 -2.71
CA ASP A 340 21.81 5.57 -2.58
C ASP A 340 21.78 6.66 -3.68
N GLN A 341 20.78 6.65 -4.57
CA GLN A 341 20.80 7.45 -5.79
C GLN A 341 19.68 8.47 -5.88
N VAL A 342 18.53 8.16 -5.30
CA VAL A 342 17.34 9.02 -5.30
C VAL A 342 16.74 9.02 -3.92
N ASP A 343 16.14 10.13 -3.51
CA ASP A 343 15.33 10.19 -2.29
C ASP A 343 14.18 9.18 -2.38
N SER A 344 14.34 8.07 -1.66
CA SER A 344 13.52 6.87 -1.81
C SER A 344 13.15 6.23 -0.48
N VAL A 345 12.05 5.50 -0.49
CA VAL A 345 11.54 4.77 0.68
C VAL A 345 11.11 3.36 0.31
N LEU A 346 11.40 2.41 1.20
CA LEU A 346 10.87 1.05 1.14
C LEU A 346 9.65 0.93 2.06
N LEU A 347 8.48 0.59 1.46
CA LEU A 347 7.23 0.41 2.17
C LEU A 347 6.77 -1.05 2.07
N HIS A 348 6.70 -1.76 3.18
CA HIS A 348 6.14 -3.10 3.20
C HIS A 348 5.33 -3.39 4.47
N SER A 349 4.38 -4.32 4.37
CA SER A 349 3.38 -4.59 5.40
C SER A 349 3.90 -5.24 6.68
N ARG A 350 5.15 -5.67 6.74
CA ARG A 350 5.69 -6.46 7.87
C ARG A 350 6.34 -5.66 8.97
N SER A 351 6.74 -4.42 8.75
CA SER A 351 7.22 -3.56 9.83
C SER A 351 6.16 -3.39 10.93
N ALA A 352 4.88 -3.33 10.57
CA ALA A 352 3.77 -3.26 11.52
C ALA A 352 3.48 -4.61 12.24
N VAL A 353 3.79 -5.75 11.63
CA VAL A 353 3.53 -7.08 12.24
C VAL A 353 4.61 -7.48 13.24
N ASP A 354 5.86 -7.08 12.99
CA ASP A 354 6.98 -7.43 13.87
C ASP A 354 6.93 -6.64 15.20
N LEU A 355 6.27 -5.48 15.22
CA LEU A 355 6.05 -4.66 16.43
C LEU A 355 4.73 -4.97 17.15
N ALA A 356 3.71 -5.49 16.45
CA ALA A 356 2.44 -5.92 17.06
C ALA A 356 2.60 -7.02 18.13
N HIS A 357 3.72 -7.75 18.11
CA HIS A 357 4.06 -8.70 19.17
C HIS A 357 4.64 -8.04 20.44
N LEU A 358 4.98 -6.76 20.39
CA LEU A 358 5.54 -6.02 21.52
C LEU A 358 4.57 -5.02 22.15
N ALA A 359 3.46 -4.68 21.49
CA ALA A 359 2.50 -3.69 21.94
C ALA A 359 1.12 -4.32 22.19
N ALA A 360 0.75 -4.43 23.44
CA ALA A 360 -0.57 -4.95 23.87
C ALA A 360 -1.71 -3.89 23.78
N THR A 361 -1.49 -2.74 23.12
CA THR A 361 -2.46 -1.64 23.01
C THR A 361 -2.57 -1.15 21.57
N GLY A 362 -3.79 -1.19 21.03
CA GLY A 362 -4.11 -0.97 19.60
C GLY A 362 -3.86 0.43 19.02
N ASP A 363 -3.25 1.35 19.76
CA ASP A 363 -2.92 2.70 19.29
C ASP A 363 -1.48 2.83 18.76
N GLU A 364 -0.56 1.95 19.15
CA GLU A 364 0.85 2.06 18.75
C GLU A 364 1.09 1.61 17.30
N ASP A 365 0.37 0.59 16.82
CA ASP A 365 0.44 0.12 15.42
C ASP A 365 0.02 1.20 14.41
N ASP A 366 -0.94 2.06 14.79
CA ASP A 366 -1.43 3.13 13.93
C ASP A 366 -0.41 4.29 13.82
N VAL A 367 0.33 4.58 14.88
CA VAL A 367 1.37 5.63 14.91
C VAL A 367 2.52 5.28 13.98
N GLU A 368 3.00 4.04 13.99
CA GLU A 368 4.10 3.61 13.12
C GLU A 368 3.68 3.61 11.64
N THR A 369 2.49 3.09 11.33
CA THR A 369 1.94 3.11 9.97
C THR A 369 1.81 4.54 9.43
N LYS A 370 1.42 5.50 10.28
CA LYS A 370 1.36 6.93 9.93
C LYS A 370 2.76 7.49 9.66
N LEU A 371 3.73 7.22 10.53
CA LEU A 371 5.11 7.71 10.37
C LEU A 371 5.79 7.17 9.11
N GLU A 372 5.63 5.88 8.80
CA GLU A 372 6.13 5.30 7.54
C GLU A 372 5.45 5.93 6.31
N SER A 373 4.14 6.19 6.41
CA SER A 373 3.39 6.81 5.32
C SER A 373 3.86 8.25 5.06
N PHE A 374 4.25 8.99 6.10
CA PHE A 374 4.83 10.32 5.91
C PHE A 374 6.20 10.29 5.21
N LYS A 375 6.98 9.23 5.37
CA LYS A 375 8.20 9.03 4.57
C LYS A 375 7.85 8.93 3.08
N ALA A 376 6.74 8.25 2.72
CA ALA A 376 6.28 8.20 1.32
C ALA A 376 5.88 9.57 0.76
N TRP A 377 5.33 10.48 1.60
CA TRP A 377 5.02 11.84 1.12
C TRP A 377 6.28 12.61 0.73
N GLY A 378 7.38 12.38 1.45
CA GLY A 378 8.67 13.04 1.19
C GLY A 378 9.47 12.39 0.08
N ALA A 379 9.39 11.09 -0.09
CA ALA A 379 10.21 10.36 -1.05
C ALA A 379 9.78 10.62 -2.50
N LYS A 380 10.74 10.64 -3.41
CA LYS A 380 10.51 10.71 -4.86
C LYS A 380 10.16 9.35 -5.45
N VAL A 381 10.79 8.29 -4.92
CA VAL A 381 10.53 6.89 -5.30
C VAL A 381 10.09 6.10 -4.09
N SER A 382 8.93 5.47 -4.19
CA SER A 382 8.42 4.51 -3.21
C SER A 382 8.49 3.11 -3.78
N VAL A 383 9.34 2.26 -3.22
CA VAL A 383 9.39 0.83 -3.54
C VAL A 383 8.55 0.09 -2.53
N CYS A 384 7.60 -0.70 -2.99
CA CYS A 384 6.60 -1.31 -2.11
C CYS A 384 6.08 -2.65 -2.61
N THR A 385 5.28 -3.32 -1.79
CA THR A 385 4.44 -4.42 -2.29
C THR A 385 3.19 -3.86 -2.98
N VAL A 386 2.65 -4.63 -3.92
CA VAL A 386 1.45 -4.28 -4.73
C VAL A 386 0.28 -3.87 -3.85
N ASP A 387 0.09 -4.56 -2.71
CA ASP A 387 -0.99 -4.28 -1.75
C ASP A 387 -0.96 -2.85 -1.20
N THR A 388 0.24 -2.24 -1.13
CA THR A 388 0.42 -0.85 -0.67
C THR A 388 -0.26 0.15 -1.59
N VAL A 389 -0.46 -0.17 -2.86
CA VAL A 389 -1.14 0.69 -3.84
C VAL A 389 -2.57 0.19 -4.09
N LEU A 390 -2.74 -1.08 -4.45
CA LEU A 390 -4.05 -1.64 -4.81
C LEU A 390 -5.03 -1.64 -3.63
N GLY A 391 -4.53 -1.72 -2.39
CA GLY A 391 -5.33 -1.61 -1.17
C GLY A 391 -6.03 -0.25 -1.00
N LEU A 392 -5.68 0.79 -1.79
CA LEU A 392 -6.39 2.06 -1.81
C LEU A 392 -7.87 1.87 -2.19
N LEU A 393 -8.13 1.05 -3.19
CA LEU A 393 -9.49 0.74 -3.65
C LEU A 393 -10.32 -0.06 -2.62
N GLN A 394 -9.65 -0.67 -1.66
CA GLN A 394 -10.27 -1.40 -0.56
C GLN A 394 -10.35 -0.56 0.72
N CYS A 395 -10.01 0.72 0.66
CA CYS A 395 -9.91 1.62 1.82
C CYS A 395 -9.02 1.05 2.94
N ASN A 396 -7.92 0.38 2.61
CA ASN A 396 -6.96 -0.08 3.60
C ASN A 396 -6.19 1.11 4.18
N ARG A 397 -5.86 1.07 5.48
CA ARG A 397 -5.29 2.22 6.22
C ARG A 397 -3.99 2.75 5.60
N ARG A 398 -3.00 1.88 5.36
CA ARG A 398 -1.69 2.31 4.82
C ARG A 398 -1.79 3.04 3.48
N PRO A 399 -2.45 2.51 2.43
CA PRO A 399 -2.66 3.24 1.19
C PRO A 399 -3.39 4.57 1.37
N MET A 400 -4.37 4.64 2.28
CA MET A 400 -5.08 5.88 2.58
C MET A 400 -4.16 6.94 3.19
N TYR A 401 -3.26 6.55 4.11
CA TYR A 401 -2.24 7.47 4.62
C TYR A 401 -1.21 7.87 3.57
N CYS A 402 -0.88 6.99 2.61
CA CYS A 402 0.01 7.29 1.48
C CYS A 402 -0.68 8.06 0.35
N PHE A 403 -1.98 8.33 0.45
CA PHE A 403 -2.78 8.91 -0.64
C PHE A 403 -2.15 10.15 -1.28
N PRO A 404 -1.60 11.15 -0.56
CA PRO A 404 -0.99 12.32 -1.19
C PRO A 404 0.20 12.00 -2.09
N ALA A 405 0.95 10.94 -1.79
CA ALA A 405 2.01 10.45 -2.66
C ALA A 405 1.43 9.68 -3.85
N ILE A 406 0.48 8.76 -3.61
CA ILE A 406 -0.20 7.98 -4.65
C ILE A 406 -0.88 8.89 -5.67
N ALA A 407 -1.56 9.96 -5.21
CA ALA A 407 -2.32 10.89 -6.05
C ALA A 407 -1.46 11.74 -7.00
N GLN A 408 -0.15 11.67 -6.91
CA GLN A 408 0.76 12.40 -7.81
C GLN A 408 1.81 11.50 -8.47
N SER A 409 1.59 10.18 -8.49
CA SER A 409 2.59 9.21 -8.94
C SER A 409 2.31 8.66 -10.33
N ALA A 410 3.39 8.19 -10.96
CA ALA A 410 3.38 7.15 -11.98
C ALA A 410 3.64 5.78 -11.29
N PHE A 411 3.25 4.69 -11.93
CA PHE A 411 3.28 3.35 -11.31
C PHE A 411 3.98 2.33 -12.19
N VAL A 412 4.81 1.50 -11.58
CA VAL A 412 5.37 0.29 -12.19
C VAL A 412 4.88 -0.90 -11.38
N PHE A 413 4.19 -1.85 -12.01
CA PHE A 413 3.80 -3.13 -11.41
C PHE A 413 4.64 -4.24 -12.01
N ASP A 414 5.47 -4.87 -11.20
CA ASP A 414 6.37 -5.92 -11.65
C ASP A 414 5.79 -7.32 -11.41
N GLU A 415 6.23 -8.28 -12.24
CA GLU A 415 5.88 -9.71 -12.19
C GLU A 415 4.36 -9.95 -12.12
N VAL A 416 3.59 -9.26 -12.98
CA VAL A 416 2.11 -9.31 -13.00
C VAL A 416 1.57 -10.75 -13.15
N HIS A 417 2.33 -11.65 -13.78
CA HIS A 417 1.95 -13.07 -13.90
C HIS A 417 1.91 -13.82 -12.55
N CYS A 418 2.51 -13.26 -11.49
CA CYS A 418 2.46 -13.83 -10.15
C CYS A 418 1.22 -13.40 -9.35
N TYR A 419 0.35 -12.56 -9.90
CA TYR A 419 -0.83 -12.08 -9.21
C TYR A 419 -1.93 -13.15 -9.27
N ASP A 420 -2.49 -13.50 -8.10
CA ASP A 420 -3.68 -14.30 -8.03
C ASP A 420 -4.91 -13.56 -8.60
N ASP A 421 -6.03 -14.23 -8.76
CA ASP A 421 -7.25 -13.66 -9.36
C ASP A 421 -7.75 -12.41 -8.59
N ARG A 422 -7.61 -12.39 -7.27
CA ARG A 422 -8.02 -11.27 -6.45
C ARG A 422 -7.12 -10.05 -6.67
N LEU A 423 -5.82 -10.26 -6.68
CA LEU A 423 -4.85 -9.21 -6.88
C LEU A 423 -4.90 -8.67 -8.31
N PHE A 424 -5.05 -9.57 -9.28
CA PHE A 424 -5.23 -9.20 -10.69
C PHE A 424 -6.54 -8.43 -10.92
N GLY A 425 -7.65 -8.86 -10.31
CA GLY A 425 -8.91 -8.11 -10.32
C GLY A 425 -8.79 -6.72 -9.70
N GLY A 426 -8.03 -6.59 -8.59
CA GLY A 426 -7.66 -5.31 -7.99
C GLY A 426 -6.86 -4.41 -8.93
N LEU A 427 -5.89 -4.98 -9.67
CA LEU A 427 -5.11 -4.26 -10.68
C LEU A 427 -6.01 -3.76 -11.83
N LEU A 428 -6.91 -4.58 -12.34
CA LEU A 428 -7.85 -4.17 -13.40
C LEU A 428 -8.71 -2.99 -12.94
N LYS A 429 -9.25 -3.06 -11.72
CA LYS A 429 -10.02 -1.94 -11.14
C LYS A 429 -9.18 -0.69 -10.93
N PHE A 430 -7.92 -0.84 -10.53
CA PHE A 430 -6.99 0.28 -10.44
C PHE A 430 -6.77 0.97 -11.80
N LEU A 431 -6.54 0.21 -12.87
CA LEU A 431 -6.36 0.73 -14.22
C LEU A 431 -7.61 1.44 -14.77
N GLU A 432 -8.79 0.96 -14.37
CA GLU A 432 -10.08 1.59 -14.71
C GLU A 432 -10.26 2.94 -14.01
N VAL A 433 -9.98 3.02 -12.70
CA VAL A 433 -10.25 4.18 -11.86
C VAL A 433 -9.13 5.21 -11.92
N VAL A 434 -7.86 4.77 -11.88
CA VAL A 434 -6.69 5.66 -11.79
C VAL A 434 -6.13 5.94 -13.18
N LYS A 435 -6.19 7.21 -13.59
CA LYS A 435 -5.75 7.69 -14.92
C LYS A 435 -4.27 8.13 -14.95
N ALA A 436 -3.48 7.67 -13.99
CA ALA A 436 -2.04 7.89 -13.96
C ALA A 436 -1.30 7.05 -15.02
N PRO A 437 -0.07 7.42 -15.39
CA PRO A 437 0.80 6.56 -16.19
C PRO A 437 1.14 5.25 -15.45
N VAL A 438 1.02 4.12 -16.14
CA VAL A 438 1.28 2.78 -15.58
C VAL A 438 2.12 1.94 -16.54
N LEU A 439 3.17 1.34 -16.03
CA LEU A 439 3.93 0.29 -16.69
C LEU A 439 3.65 -1.05 -16.00
N LEU A 440 3.14 -2.03 -16.75
CA LEU A 440 2.98 -3.42 -16.29
C LEU A 440 4.12 -4.26 -16.82
N MET A 441 4.83 -4.97 -15.95
CA MET A 441 5.95 -5.83 -16.36
C MET A 441 5.66 -7.29 -16.03
N SER A 442 5.95 -8.18 -16.98
CA SER A 442 5.79 -9.62 -16.81
C SER A 442 6.72 -10.39 -17.73
N ALA A 443 7.08 -11.61 -17.34
CA ALA A 443 7.73 -12.56 -18.24
C ALA A 443 6.73 -13.09 -19.29
N SER A 444 5.47 -13.20 -18.93
CA SER A 444 4.39 -13.66 -19.80
C SER A 444 3.08 -12.97 -19.46
N PHE A 445 2.26 -12.70 -20.48
CA PHE A 445 0.86 -12.32 -20.35
C PHE A 445 0.02 -13.31 -21.12
N LEU A 446 -0.95 -13.93 -20.48
CA LEU A 446 -1.90 -14.81 -21.15
C LEU A 446 -2.85 -13.96 -22.04
N PRO A 447 -3.36 -14.50 -23.16
CA PRO A 447 -4.24 -13.75 -24.06
C PRO A 447 -5.43 -13.11 -23.35
N TRP A 448 -6.08 -13.82 -22.42
CA TRP A 448 -7.21 -13.33 -21.66
C TRP A 448 -6.81 -12.18 -20.70
N GLN A 449 -5.59 -12.20 -20.15
CA GLN A 449 -5.07 -11.11 -19.30
C GLN A 449 -4.89 -9.84 -20.12
N LEU A 450 -4.32 -9.95 -21.33
CA LEU A 450 -4.15 -8.79 -22.23
C LEU A 450 -5.50 -8.19 -22.63
N GLU A 451 -6.48 -9.03 -22.91
CA GLU A 451 -7.84 -8.57 -23.24
C GLU A 451 -8.50 -7.88 -22.04
N ALA A 452 -8.41 -8.47 -20.85
CA ALA A 452 -8.94 -7.89 -19.62
C ALA A 452 -8.30 -6.54 -19.30
N ILE A 453 -6.97 -6.42 -19.46
CA ILE A 453 -6.23 -5.14 -19.26
C ILE A 453 -6.73 -4.10 -20.28
N ARG A 454 -6.81 -4.42 -21.56
CA ARG A 454 -7.29 -3.48 -22.59
C ARG A 454 -8.70 -2.99 -22.30
N LYS A 455 -9.57 -3.90 -21.87
CA LYS A 455 -10.95 -3.56 -21.49
C LYS A 455 -10.99 -2.64 -20.27
N ALA A 456 -10.21 -2.91 -19.24
CA ALA A 456 -10.16 -2.09 -18.02
C ALA A 456 -9.58 -0.70 -18.27
N VAL A 457 -8.57 -0.59 -19.14
CA VAL A 457 -7.93 0.67 -19.50
C VAL A 457 -8.86 1.54 -20.35
N GLY A 458 -9.61 0.95 -21.29
CA GLY A 458 -10.57 1.64 -22.15
C GLY A 458 -9.94 2.55 -23.24
N GLU A 459 -8.63 2.50 -23.41
CA GLU A 459 -7.84 3.27 -24.38
C GLU A 459 -6.67 2.41 -24.92
N PRO A 460 -5.94 2.84 -25.96
CA PRO A 460 -4.84 2.06 -26.51
C PRO A 460 -3.79 1.67 -25.47
N VAL A 461 -3.35 0.42 -25.53
CA VAL A 461 -2.31 -0.15 -24.67
C VAL A 461 -1.19 -0.68 -25.56
N GLU A 462 0.01 -0.18 -25.33
CA GLU A 462 1.22 -0.56 -26.06
C GLU A 462 1.90 -1.74 -25.36
N VAL A 463 2.27 -2.78 -26.14
CA VAL A 463 3.00 -3.96 -25.63
C VAL A 463 4.39 -3.96 -26.23
N ILE A 464 5.41 -3.84 -25.39
CA ILE A 464 6.82 -3.92 -25.79
C ILE A 464 7.34 -5.31 -25.49
N GLU A 465 7.77 -6.00 -26.56
CA GLU A 465 8.31 -7.35 -26.48
C GLU A 465 9.81 -7.31 -26.17
N GLY A 466 10.27 -8.24 -25.35
CA GLY A 466 11.68 -8.48 -25.10
C GLY A 466 12.44 -8.93 -26.34
N ALA A 467 13.75 -8.89 -26.26
CA ALA A 467 14.61 -9.31 -27.36
C ALA A 467 14.44 -10.82 -27.64
N LYS A 468 13.88 -11.15 -28.79
CA LYS A 468 13.63 -12.56 -29.20
C LYS A 468 14.91 -13.39 -29.20
N GLU A 469 16.05 -12.77 -29.55
CA GLU A 469 17.36 -13.42 -29.55
C GLU A 469 17.75 -13.96 -28.15
N LEU A 470 17.31 -13.31 -27.08
CA LEU A 470 17.54 -13.77 -25.71
C LEU A 470 16.59 -14.89 -25.30
N GLU A 471 15.40 -14.96 -25.89
CA GLU A 471 14.39 -15.96 -25.57
C GLU A 471 14.68 -17.31 -26.28
N ILE A 472 15.25 -17.28 -27.47
CA ILE A 472 15.59 -18.48 -28.24
C ILE A 472 16.94 -19.12 -27.87
N LEU A 473 17.71 -18.50 -26.96
CA LEU A 473 18.98 -19.07 -26.52
C LEU A 473 18.78 -20.48 -25.95
N PRO A 474 19.57 -21.48 -26.38
CA PRO A 474 19.47 -22.86 -25.88
C PRO A 474 20.05 -22.95 -24.46
N ARG A 475 19.35 -22.38 -23.48
CA ARG A 475 19.84 -22.26 -22.10
C ARG A 475 19.79 -23.56 -21.32
N TYR A 476 18.79 -24.42 -21.62
CA TYR A 476 18.40 -25.54 -20.78
C TYR A 476 18.36 -26.86 -21.49
N LYS A 477 18.77 -27.94 -20.77
CA LYS A 477 18.44 -29.31 -21.08
C LYS A 477 17.60 -29.89 -19.95
N PHE A 478 16.46 -30.46 -20.27
CA PHE A 478 15.49 -30.97 -19.31
C PHE A 478 15.64 -32.46 -19.07
N TYR A 479 15.65 -32.85 -17.81
CA TYR A 479 15.66 -34.23 -17.37
C TYR A 479 14.56 -34.45 -16.34
N LEU A 480 13.79 -35.54 -16.52
CA LEU A 480 12.86 -36.04 -15.52
C LEU A 480 13.51 -37.18 -14.76
N SER A 481 13.40 -37.20 -13.45
CA SER A 481 13.91 -38.25 -12.58
C SER A 481 12.87 -38.59 -11.52
N GLU A 482 12.76 -39.85 -11.12
CA GLU A 482 11.85 -40.26 -10.04
C GLU A 482 12.33 -39.76 -8.67
N THR A 483 13.64 -39.69 -8.50
CA THR A 483 14.30 -39.26 -7.29
C THR A 483 15.47 -38.33 -7.59
N PRO A 484 15.84 -37.43 -6.66
CA PRO A 484 16.99 -36.57 -6.85
C PRO A 484 18.29 -37.39 -6.88
N ASN A 485 19.13 -37.11 -7.89
CA ASN A 485 20.41 -37.79 -8.10
C ASN A 485 21.56 -36.98 -7.47
N TRP A 486 22.02 -37.40 -6.28
CA TRP A 486 23.12 -36.75 -5.56
C TRP A 486 24.47 -36.87 -6.29
N GLU A 487 24.72 -37.97 -6.97
CA GLU A 487 25.96 -38.16 -7.75
C GLU A 487 26.09 -37.07 -8.84
N ARG A 488 24.98 -36.71 -9.50
CA ARG A 488 24.95 -35.62 -10.46
C ARG A 488 25.21 -34.25 -9.86
N VAL A 489 24.72 -34.02 -8.64
CA VAL A 489 25.00 -32.79 -7.87
C VAL A 489 26.47 -32.69 -7.49
N GLU A 490 27.06 -33.77 -6.98
CA GLU A 490 28.46 -33.83 -6.60
C GLU A 490 29.41 -33.67 -7.80
N GLN A 491 29.08 -34.30 -8.91
CA GLN A 491 29.77 -34.11 -10.20
C GLN A 491 29.73 -32.65 -10.65
N GLU A 492 28.58 -32.00 -10.52
CA GLU A 492 28.43 -30.60 -10.92
C GLU A 492 29.26 -29.66 -10.05
N LEU A 493 29.26 -29.87 -8.73
CA LEU A 493 30.06 -29.06 -7.80
C LEU A 493 31.58 -29.21 -8.04
N SER A 494 32.03 -30.33 -8.64
CA SER A 494 33.41 -30.56 -9.01
C SER A 494 33.81 -29.96 -10.36
N ARG A 495 32.85 -29.42 -11.12
CA ARG A 495 33.11 -28.87 -12.46
C ARG A 495 33.62 -27.44 -12.40
N THR A 496 34.44 -27.11 -13.40
CA THR A 496 34.84 -25.73 -13.69
C THR A 496 34.36 -25.36 -15.10
N TYR A 497 33.84 -24.16 -15.25
CA TYR A 497 33.34 -23.60 -16.48
C TYR A 497 34.19 -22.42 -16.94
N GLU A 498 34.56 -22.40 -18.20
CA GLU A 498 35.12 -21.22 -18.85
C GLU A 498 33.97 -20.31 -19.28
N LEU A 499 34.01 -19.05 -18.84
CA LEU A 499 33.02 -18.04 -19.18
C LEU A 499 33.38 -17.34 -20.49
N PRO A 500 32.41 -16.69 -21.19
CA PRO A 500 32.66 -16.00 -22.47
C PRO A 500 33.72 -14.89 -22.39
N ASN A 501 34.01 -14.36 -21.20
CA ASN A 501 35.03 -13.35 -20.95
C ASN A 501 36.41 -13.94 -20.61
N GLY A 502 36.58 -15.26 -20.69
CA GLY A 502 37.81 -15.99 -20.37
C GLY A 502 38.01 -16.32 -18.87
N ASP A 503 37.13 -15.85 -17.98
CA ASP A 503 37.18 -16.20 -16.56
C ASP A 503 36.70 -17.64 -16.32
N GLN A 504 37.13 -18.19 -15.17
CA GLN A 504 36.66 -19.51 -14.71
C GLN A 504 35.59 -19.37 -13.63
N SER A 505 34.59 -20.26 -13.65
CA SER A 505 33.53 -20.35 -12.64
C SER A 505 33.36 -21.79 -12.17
N CYS A 506 33.29 -22.00 -10.86
CA CYS A 506 32.96 -23.31 -10.29
C CYS A 506 31.49 -23.68 -10.44
N GLY A 507 31.16 -24.96 -10.33
CA GLY A 507 29.80 -25.47 -10.33
C GLY A 507 28.93 -24.84 -9.23
N LYS A 508 27.73 -24.42 -9.58
CA LYS A 508 26.75 -23.75 -8.71
C LYS A 508 25.42 -24.48 -8.82
N VAL A 509 24.99 -25.12 -7.76
CA VAL A 509 23.74 -25.87 -7.75
C VAL A 509 22.64 -25.08 -7.05
N LEU A 510 21.49 -24.91 -7.71
CA LEU A 510 20.25 -24.47 -7.09
C LEU A 510 19.31 -25.66 -6.95
N TRP A 511 18.90 -25.96 -5.72
CA TRP A 511 17.94 -27.02 -5.43
C TRP A 511 16.65 -26.39 -4.87
N VAL A 512 15.54 -26.58 -5.56
CA VAL A 512 14.25 -25.97 -5.17
C VAL A 512 13.27 -27.05 -4.72
N CYS A 513 12.78 -26.91 -3.49
CA CYS A 513 11.77 -27.76 -2.88
C CYS A 513 10.44 -27.03 -2.75
N ASN A 514 9.32 -27.74 -2.85
CA ASN A 514 7.98 -27.14 -2.69
C ASN A 514 7.63 -26.88 -1.21
N GLN A 515 8.28 -27.60 -0.29
CA GLN A 515 7.99 -27.50 1.15
C GLN A 515 9.26 -27.22 1.97
N VAL A 516 9.10 -26.43 3.04
CA VAL A 516 10.21 -26.08 3.95
C VAL A 516 10.79 -27.33 4.64
N GLY A 517 9.94 -28.30 5.04
CA GLY A 517 10.39 -29.56 5.64
C GLY A 517 11.30 -30.36 4.70
N THR A 518 10.94 -30.45 3.42
CA THR A 518 11.74 -31.10 2.38
C THR A 518 13.07 -30.37 2.17
N ALA A 519 13.04 -29.03 2.10
CA ALA A 519 14.27 -28.24 1.95
C ALA A 519 15.25 -28.44 3.14
N ILE A 520 14.73 -28.51 4.37
CA ILE A 520 15.54 -28.82 5.56
C ILE A 520 16.14 -30.22 5.50
N ALA A 521 15.38 -31.23 5.05
CA ALA A 521 15.88 -32.60 4.91
C ALA A 521 17.00 -32.68 3.85
N VAL A 522 16.81 -32.09 2.68
CA VAL A 522 17.83 -31.99 1.62
C VAL A 522 19.07 -31.23 2.13
N TYR A 523 18.91 -30.17 2.90
CA TYR A 523 20.02 -29.43 3.48
C TYR A 523 20.84 -30.28 4.46
N LYS A 524 20.18 -31.05 5.33
CA LYS A 524 20.84 -31.94 6.27
C LYS A 524 21.61 -33.02 5.53
N GLU A 525 21.03 -33.60 4.48
CA GLU A 525 21.71 -34.60 3.64
C GLU A 525 22.90 -33.99 2.90
N ALA A 526 22.79 -32.78 2.34
CA ALA A 526 23.94 -32.09 1.74
C ALA A 526 25.07 -31.87 2.74
N LYS A 527 24.78 -31.51 3.99
CA LYS A 527 25.75 -31.33 5.06
C LYS A 527 26.40 -32.65 5.50
N SER A 528 25.65 -33.75 5.58
CA SER A 528 26.19 -35.07 5.91
C SER A 528 27.17 -35.58 4.84
N ARG A 529 27.02 -35.13 3.59
CA ARG A 529 27.93 -35.40 2.47
C ARG A 529 29.14 -34.46 2.41
N GLY A 530 29.28 -33.53 3.38
CA GLY A 530 30.39 -32.57 3.44
C GLY A 530 30.30 -31.43 2.43
N LEU A 531 29.14 -31.23 1.79
CA LEU A 531 28.97 -30.20 0.79
C LEU A 531 28.81 -28.78 1.40
N ASN A 532 29.31 -27.77 0.67
CA ASN A 532 29.11 -26.36 1.02
C ASN A 532 27.67 -25.96 0.70
N ALA A 533 26.75 -26.25 1.64
CA ALA A 533 25.31 -26.04 1.48
C ALA A 533 24.81 -24.86 2.26
N LEU A 534 23.92 -24.08 1.62
CA LEU A 534 23.17 -22.95 2.18
C LEU A 534 21.68 -23.24 2.09
N LEU A 535 20.93 -22.89 3.14
CA LEU A 535 19.47 -23.06 3.19
C LEU A 535 18.76 -21.70 3.19
N TYR A 536 17.72 -21.57 2.36
CA TYR A 536 16.93 -20.35 2.27
C TYR A 536 15.43 -20.63 2.08
N HIS A 537 14.60 -20.18 3.04
CA HIS A 537 13.14 -20.35 3.00
C HIS A 537 12.40 -19.24 3.76
N SER A 538 11.08 -19.16 3.61
CA SER A 538 10.22 -18.08 4.17
C SER A 538 10.02 -18.14 5.69
N ARG A 539 10.28 -19.28 6.36
CA ARG A 539 10.04 -19.46 7.81
C ARG A 539 11.14 -18.92 8.72
N TYR A 540 12.21 -18.38 8.17
CA TYR A 540 13.18 -17.64 8.99
C TYR A 540 12.57 -16.36 9.54
N ARG A 541 13.02 -15.92 10.74
CA ARG A 541 12.75 -14.55 11.21
C ARG A 541 13.27 -13.55 10.18
N TYR A 542 12.69 -12.37 10.12
CA TYR A 542 12.99 -11.39 9.08
C TYR A 542 14.49 -11.11 8.93
N GLN A 543 15.19 -10.81 10.05
CA GLN A 543 16.62 -10.51 10.03
C GLN A 543 17.45 -11.72 9.57
N ASP A 544 17.12 -12.92 10.05
CA ASP A 544 17.80 -14.16 9.64
C ASP A 544 17.55 -14.42 8.15
N ARG A 545 16.34 -14.17 7.66
CA ARG A 545 16.00 -14.32 6.25
C ARG A 545 16.83 -13.40 5.36
N VAL A 546 17.00 -12.12 5.75
CA VAL A 546 17.86 -11.16 5.04
C VAL A 546 19.30 -11.63 5.04
N ASN A 547 19.80 -12.12 6.18
CA ASN A 547 21.16 -12.63 6.28
C ASN A 547 21.39 -13.88 5.42
N HIS A 548 20.46 -14.84 5.43
CA HIS A 548 20.52 -16.05 4.58
C HIS A 548 20.44 -15.68 3.10
N HIS A 549 19.56 -14.77 2.72
CA HIS A 549 19.47 -14.24 1.36
C HIS A 549 20.81 -13.68 0.88
N ARG A 550 21.38 -12.74 1.65
CA ARG A 550 22.70 -12.14 1.35
C ARG A 550 23.81 -13.17 1.27
N ALA A 551 23.80 -14.18 2.16
CA ALA A 551 24.77 -15.25 2.16
C ALA A 551 24.70 -16.09 0.87
N VAL A 552 23.50 -16.44 0.39
CA VAL A 552 23.30 -17.16 -0.87
C VAL A 552 23.83 -16.35 -2.06
N ILE A 553 23.40 -15.07 -2.19
CA ILE A 553 23.85 -14.19 -3.28
C ILE A 553 25.37 -14.04 -3.27
N LYS A 554 25.97 -13.79 -2.09
CA LYS A 554 27.42 -13.65 -1.94
C LYS A 554 28.17 -14.92 -2.34
N ALA A 555 27.67 -16.10 -1.94
CA ALA A 555 28.28 -17.37 -2.30
C ALA A 555 28.24 -17.66 -3.81
N PHE A 556 27.15 -17.29 -4.49
CA PHE A 556 27.04 -17.43 -5.94
C PHE A 556 27.94 -16.46 -6.72
N LYS A 557 28.33 -15.34 -6.12
CA LYS A 557 29.29 -14.38 -6.72
C LYS A 557 30.75 -14.81 -6.55
N LYS A 558 31.06 -15.65 -5.55
CA LYS A 558 32.42 -16.18 -5.33
C LYS A 558 32.74 -17.30 -6.31
N ASN A 559 33.99 -17.52 -6.62
CA ASN A 559 34.43 -18.65 -7.45
C ASN A 559 34.72 -19.90 -6.59
N GLU A 560 33.72 -20.37 -5.84
CA GLU A 560 33.75 -21.54 -4.97
C GLU A 560 32.50 -22.39 -5.26
N PRO A 561 32.62 -23.74 -5.26
CA PRO A 561 31.46 -24.61 -5.44
C PRO A 561 30.47 -24.43 -4.28
N VAL A 562 29.19 -24.34 -4.60
CA VAL A 562 28.12 -24.13 -3.60
C VAL A 562 26.80 -24.72 -4.07
N ILE A 563 26.04 -25.30 -3.13
CA ILE A 563 24.66 -25.69 -3.32
C ILE A 563 23.75 -24.79 -2.47
N ALA A 564 22.82 -24.07 -3.10
CA ALA A 564 21.74 -23.37 -2.43
C ALA A 564 20.48 -24.23 -2.47
N ILE A 565 19.91 -24.51 -1.31
CA ILE A 565 18.67 -25.25 -1.15
C ILE A 565 17.60 -24.25 -0.72
N ALA A 566 16.56 -24.11 -1.51
CA ALA A 566 15.53 -23.09 -1.30
C ALA A 566 14.13 -23.63 -1.52
N THR A 567 13.14 -22.86 -1.13
CA THR A 567 11.73 -23.08 -1.49
C THR A 567 11.29 -22.07 -2.56
N GLN A 568 9.99 -21.80 -2.70
CA GLN A 568 9.43 -20.81 -3.63
C GLN A 568 10.08 -19.42 -3.54
N VAL A 569 10.77 -19.13 -2.44
CA VAL A 569 11.56 -17.89 -2.32
C VAL A 569 12.63 -17.75 -3.41
N ALA A 570 13.07 -18.87 -4.03
CA ALA A 570 14.00 -18.83 -5.15
C ALA A 570 13.37 -18.31 -6.45
N GLU A 571 12.05 -18.40 -6.60
CA GLU A 571 11.34 -18.02 -7.82
C GLU A 571 11.41 -16.51 -8.05
N MET A 572 11.27 -15.69 -7.00
CA MET A 572 11.09 -14.26 -7.12
C MET A 572 12.23 -13.40 -6.56
N SER A 573 13.03 -13.90 -5.60
CA SER A 573 13.91 -13.03 -4.81
C SER A 573 15.42 -13.29 -4.97
N LEU A 574 15.86 -14.29 -5.74
CA LEU A 574 17.27 -14.62 -5.86
C LEU A 574 17.87 -14.17 -7.21
N ASP A 575 18.71 -13.12 -7.19
CA ASP A 575 19.53 -12.75 -8.36
C ASP A 575 20.82 -13.57 -8.41
N LEU A 576 20.69 -14.83 -8.86
CA LEU A 576 21.80 -15.76 -9.03
C LEU A 576 21.75 -16.45 -10.41
N SER A 577 22.88 -17.04 -10.80
CA SER A 577 23.01 -17.86 -12.00
C SER A 577 23.59 -19.22 -11.60
N ALA A 578 22.73 -20.22 -11.53
CA ALA A 578 23.13 -21.60 -11.26
C ALA A 578 23.68 -22.28 -12.51
N THR A 579 24.53 -23.29 -12.34
CA THR A 579 25.02 -24.16 -13.42
C THR A 579 24.28 -25.50 -13.48
N LEU A 580 23.56 -25.87 -12.40
CA LEU A 580 22.60 -26.97 -12.34
C LEU A 580 21.38 -26.55 -11.54
N LEU A 581 20.19 -26.84 -12.08
CA LEU A 581 18.94 -26.74 -11.34
C LEU A 581 18.43 -28.15 -11.01
N VAL A 582 18.16 -28.40 -9.73
CA VAL A 582 17.40 -29.56 -9.25
C VAL A 582 16.10 -29.04 -8.64
N SER A 583 14.96 -29.48 -9.11
CA SER A 583 13.68 -28.90 -8.69
C SER A 583 12.58 -29.94 -8.54
N GLN A 584 11.80 -29.86 -7.48
CA GLN A 584 10.48 -30.49 -7.47
C GLN A 584 9.60 -29.85 -8.54
N ILE A 585 8.70 -30.67 -9.14
CA ILE A 585 7.71 -30.20 -10.11
C ILE A 585 6.78 -29.20 -9.41
N ALA A 586 6.49 -28.10 -10.10
CA ALA A 586 5.62 -27.02 -9.68
C ALA A 586 4.68 -26.62 -10.82
N ASP A 587 3.83 -25.63 -10.60
CA ASP A 587 3.02 -25.02 -11.65
C ASP A 587 3.92 -24.40 -12.75
N PRO A 588 3.40 -24.19 -13.97
CA PRO A 588 4.19 -23.67 -15.09
C PRO A 588 4.86 -22.32 -14.79
N ALA A 589 4.20 -21.42 -14.06
CA ALA A 589 4.75 -20.10 -13.72
C ALA A 589 5.96 -20.25 -12.78
N GLY A 590 5.85 -21.06 -11.72
CA GLY A 590 6.95 -21.37 -10.80
C GLY A 590 8.12 -22.04 -11.52
N LEU A 591 7.87 -23.01 -12.42
CA LEU A 591 8.94 -23.66 -13.19
C LEU A 591 9.70 -22.69 -14.08
N ILE A 592 9.01 -21.77 -14.77
CA ILE A 592 9.64 -20.71 -15.59
C ILE A 592 10.54 -19.83 -14.73
N GLN A 593 10.09 -19.45 -13.53
CA GLN A 593 10.88 -18.63 -12.62
C GLN A 593 12.12 -19.35 -12.09
N ARG A 594 11.99 -20.66 -11.75
CA ARG A 594 13.13 -21.50 -11.32
C ARG A 594 14.14 -21.65 -12.45
N LEU A 595 13.68 -21.91 -13.68
CA LEU A 595 14.52 -21.95 -14.87
C LEU A 595 15.23 -20.61 -15.12
N GLY A 596 14.55 -19.49 -14.85
CA GLY A 596 15.16 -18.16 -14.92
C GLY A 596 16.35 -17.95 -13.96
N ARG A 597 16.62 -18.86 -13.03
CA ARG A 597 17.80 -18.89 -12.15
C ARG A 597 18.90 -19.81 -12.66
N LEU A 598 18.62 -20.71 -13.59
CA LEU A 598 19.60 -21.54 -14.27
C LEU A 598 20.15 -20.80 -15.48
N ASN A 599 21.49 -20.79 -15.64
CA ASN A 599 22.12 -20.18 -16.82
C ASN A 599 21.62 -18.74 -17.11
N ARG A 600 21.28 -18.02 -16.07
CA ARG A 600 20.75 -16.64 -16.18
C ARG A 600 21.74 -15.73 -16.91
N ARG A 601 23.02 -15.91 -16.61
CA ARG A 601 24.15 -15.38 -17.38
C ARG A 601 24.60 -16.45 -18.34
N TYR A 602 24.05 -16.46 -19.55
CA TYR A 602 24.31 -17.47 -20.55
C TYR A 602 25.81 -17.69 -20.78
N ILE A 603 26.29 -18.90 -20.55
CA ILE A 603 27.71 -19.26 -20.66
C ILE A 603 28.09 -19.91 -22.01
N GLY A 604 27.31 -19.64 -23.08
CA GLY A 604 27.58 -20.16 -24.42
C GLY A 604 27.10 -21.57 -24.70
N ARG A 605 26.48 -22.28 -23.73
CA ARG A 605 25.96 -23.64 -23.88
C ARG A 605 24.75 -23.90 -23.00
N SER A 606 23.99 -24.95 -23.31
CA SER A 606 22.88 -25.43 -22.48
C SER A 606 23.38 -26.04 -21.15
N LEU A 607 22.63 -25.81 -20.07
CA LEU A 607 22.85 -26.38 -18.75
C LEU A 607 21.65 -27.24 -18.31
N ASP A 608 21.89 -28.14 -17.37
CA ASP A 608 20.92 -29.20 -17.03
C ASP A 608 19.93 -28.70 -15.97
N ALA A 609 18.63 -28.97 -16.22
CA ALA A 609 17.54 -28.83 -15.27
C ALA A 609 16.95 -30.21 -14.99
N ILE A 610 17.02 -30.67 -13.75
CA ILE A 610 16.51 -31.97 -13.32
C ILE A 610 15.23 -31.74 -12.52
N PHE A 611 14.12 -32.28 -12.99
CA PHE A 611 12.83 -32.22 -12.32
C PHE A 611 12.48 -33.58 -11.72
N TYR A 612 11.91 -33.59 -10.52
CA TYR A 612 11.43 -34.79 -9.86
C TYR A 612 10.10 -34.52 -9.16
N PRO A 613 9.23 -35.56 -8.99
CA PRO A 613 7.93 -35.38 -8.37
C PRO A 613 8.04 -35.00 -6.88
N ASP A 614 7.04 -34.26 -6.38
CA ASP A 614 6.85 -34.11 -4.95
C ASP A 614 6.14 -35.35 -4.41
N PRO A 615 6.68 -36.07 -3.43
CA PRO A 615 6.03 -37.25 -2.86
C PRO A 615 4.72 -36.92 -2.14
N LYS A 616 4.48 -35.65 -1.80
CA LYS A 616 3.24 -35.15 -1.21
C LYS A 616 2.41 -34.43 -2.26
N VAL A 617 1.66 -35.21 -3.06
CA VAL A 617 0.76 -34.70 -4.09
C VAL A 617 -0.26 -33.72 -3.47
N GLY A 618 -0.44 -32.56 -4.11
CA GLY A 618 -1.54 -31.62 -3.85
C GLY A 618 -1.24 -30.43 -2.93
N PHE A 619 0.02 -30.21 -2.49
CA PHE A 619 0.35 -28.98 -1.75
C PHE A 619 1.82 -28.57 -1.96
N PRO A 620 2.09 -27.29 -2.23
CA PRO A 620 1.21 -26.11 -2.35
C PRO A 620 0.56 -25.93 -3.74
N TYR A 621 0.82 -26.85 -4.66
CA TYR A 621 0.28 -26.83 -6.03
C TYR A 621 -0.80 -27.89 -6.17
N SER A 622 -2.03 -27.50 -6.51
CA SER A 622 -3.16 -28.39 -6.79
C SER A 622 -3.17 -28.86 -8.23
#